data_cd575178ece4f2432b01fa3ed7116352
#
_entry.id   cd575178ece4f2432b01fa3ed7116352
#
_cell.length_a   1.000
_cell.length_b   1.000
_cell.length_c   1.000
_cell.angle_alpha   90.00
_cell.angle_beta   90.00
_cell.angle_gamma   90.00
#
_symmetry.space_group_name_H-M   'P 1'
#
loop_
_entity.id
_entity.type
_entity.pdbx_description
1 polymer ?
#
loop_
_entity_poly.entity_id
_entity_poly.type
_entity_poly.pdbx_seq_one_letter_code
_entity_poly.pdbx_strand_id
1 'polypeptide(L)'
;MNSLWLENINFPKLQKLDKNLSTDVCIIGGGITGITLGYKLKKENIPFVLIEKDRVSSKSSGHTTAKITSQHGLIYNYLEKAYSLNFAKDYLHANQDAIEDIYNIITNENIDCDFERNDSYVFTNDNNKIDNIKNEYDTLQKLDFNAQLFDRVDLPLKSVCAIKFPNQAKFNPTKYILALINTFKDNIYEDTCAINISKNGNGFIIETKNGSNITCKKLVIATKYPIKDIPGFYFTKLYQETSYVIAITANTNIDGMYINCDTPKISLRSTNYNNENVILIGGENHRTGEKVNILNKYDNLENIARSLFNDYKILFKWNTEDTISLDKIPYIGKFSSLYKNCYIATGFNKWGMTSSNIAANILFDNIIEKKNKYAYLFNSTRFNIIKNRKAFGELIKESVKGLVTNKQKVKIQDYNNLENGNGIIIKENEKLVGVFKDNLRKNI
;
A
#
# COMPACT_ATOMS: atom_id res chain seq x y z
N MET A 1 -13.60 10.59 4.47
CA MET A 1 -14.28 10.11 3.25
C MET A 1 -14.01 8.62 3.15
N ASN A 2 -15.06 7.81 3.01
CA ASN A 2 -14.92 6.37 2.83
C ASN A 2 -14.60 6.05 1.38
N SER A 3 -13.85 4.97 1.15
CA SER A 3 -13.69 4.42 -0.18
C SER A 3 -14.92 3.62 -0.58
N LEU A 4 -15.12 3.44 -1.86
CA LEU A 4 -16.13 2.53 -2.44
C LEU A 4 -16.07 1.11 -1.82
N TRP A 5 -14.89 0.64 -1.41
CA TRP A 5 -14.69 -0.69 -0.86
C TRP A 5 -15.25 -0.88 0.55
N LEU A 6 -15.39 0.20 1.32
CA LEU A 6 -15.81 0.16 2.73
C LEU A 6 -17.29 0.51 2.93
N GLU A 7 -17.98 0.99 1.89
CA GLU A 7 -19.34 1.52 2.03
C GLU A 7 -20.38 0.44 2.30
N ASN A 8 -20.32 -0.66 1.56
CA ASN A 8 -21.36 -1.72 1.62
C ASN A 8 -20.84 -3.02 2.25
N ILE A 9 -19.75 -2.99 2.99
CA ILE A 9 -19.21 -4.18 3.65
C ILE A 9 -19.36 -4.08 5.16
N ASN A 10 -20.14 -5.01 5.69
CA ASN A 10 -20.29 -5.17 7.13
C ASN A 10 -19.20 -6.09 7.67
N PHE A 11 -18.06 -5.51 8.09
CA PHE A 11 -17.08 -6.25 8.86
C PHE A 11 -17.69 -6.67 10.21
N PRO A 12 -17.45 -7.91 10.68
CA PRO A 12 -17.87 -8.32 12.01
C PRO A 12 -17.24 -7.40 13.06
N LYS A 13 -17.96 -7.15 14.14
CA LYS A 13 -17.37 -6.50 15.31
C LYS A 13 -16.43 -7.49 15.98
N LEU A 14 -15.13 -7.25 15.86
CA LEU A 14 -14.11 -8.08 16.46
C LEU A 14 -13.86 -7.64 17.92
N GLN A 15 -13.29 -8.54 18.69
CA GLN A 15 -13.03 -8.28 20.12
C GLN A 15 -11.92 -7.25 20.31
N LYS A 16 -11.96 -6.55 21.43
CA LYS A 16 -10.86 -5.72 21.92
C LYS A 16 -10.06 -6.53 22.94
N LEU A 17 -8.76 -6.32 22.98
CA LEU A 17 -7.93 -6.97 24.00
C LEU A 17 -8.14 -6.29 25.35
N ASP A 18 -8.62 -7.04 26.34
CA ASP A 18 -8.92 -6.58 27.70
C ASP A 18 -8.12 -7.31 28.79
N LYS A 19 -7.29 -8.27 28.41
CA LYS A 19 -6.48 -9.10 29.32
C LYS A 19 -5.10 -9.39 28.72
N ASN A 20 -4.16 -9.78 29.59
CA ASN A 20 -2.86 -10.25 29.13
C ASN A 20 -2.98 -11.58 28.39
N LEU A 21 -2.22 -11.72 27.30
CA LEU A 21 -2.18 -12.91 26.47
C LEU A 21 -0.75 -13.42 26.30
N SER A 22 -0.64 -14.74 26.04
CA SER A 22 0.60 -15.36 25.59
C SER A 22 0.32 -16.18 24.33
N THR A 23 1.22 -16.11 23.33
CA THR A 23 1.08 -16.76 22.04
C THR A 23 2.43 -17.09 21.42
N ASP A 24 2.46 -17.91 20.38
CA ASP A 24 3.69 -18.16 19.63
C ASP A 24 4.04 -16.98 18.72
N VAL A 25 3.07 -16.42 18.01
CA VAL A 25 3.27 -15.33 17.05
C VAL A 25 2.33 -14.16 17.38
N CYS A 26 2.86 -12.96 17.50
CA CYS A 26 2.06 -11.73 17.52
C CYS A 26 2.23 -10.97 16.20
N ILE A 27 1.11 -10.64 15.54
CA ILE A 27 1.08 -9.82 14.33
C ILE A 27 0.53 -8.45 14.71
N ILE A 28 1.27 -7.38 14.42
CA ILE A 28 0.81 -6.00 14.62
C ILE A 28 0.46 -5.41 13.25
N GLY A 29 -0.84 -5.15 13.04
CA GLY A 29 -1.40 -4.55 11.84
C GLY A 29 -2.42 -5.45 11.13
N GLY A 30 -3.69 -5.00 11.10
CA GLY A 30 -4.85 -5.66 10.48
C GLY A 30 -5.08 -5.27 9.01
N GLY A 31 -4.02 -4.91 8.29
CA GLY A 31 -4.05 -4.74 6.83
C GLY A 31 -3.94 -6.08 6.09
N ILE A 32 -4.04 -6.04 4.75
CA ILE A 32 -4.02 -7.25 3.91
C ILE A 32 -2.80 -8.15 4.19
N THR A 33 -1.62 -7.60 4.50
CA THR A 33 -0.42 -8.37 4.84
C THR A 33 -0.60 -9.21 6.10
N GLY A 34 -1.04 -8.56 7.20
CA GLY A 34 -1.25 -9.25 8.48
C GLY A 34 -2.36 -10.29 8.40
N ILE A 35 -3.44 -9.97 7.68
CA ILE A 35 -4.58 -10.88 7.47
C ILE A 35 -4.16 -12.09 6.63
N THR A 36 -3.44 -11.90 5.51
CA THR A 36 -2.96 -13.00 4.69
C THR A 36 -1.97 -13.89 5.45
N LEU A 37 -1.08 -13.31 6.27
CA LEU A 37 -0.20 -14.07 7.14
C LEU A 37 -0.99 -14.84 8.21
N GLY A 38 -1.96 -14.20 8.86
CA GLY A 38 -2.84 -14.83 9.85
C GLY A 38 -3.59 -16.03 9.27
N TYR A 39 -4.11 -15.91 8.05
CA TYR A 39 -4.73 -17.01 7.32
C TYR A 39 -3.76 -18.20 7.14
N LYS A 40 -2.51 -17.95 6.70
CA LYS A 40 -1.50 -19.00 6.53
C LYS A 40 -1.14 -19.68 7.86
N LEU A 41 -0.97 -18.92 8.93
CA LEU A 41 -0.72 -19.47 10.27
C LEU A 41 -1.89 -20.31 10.78
N LYS A 42 -3.13 -19.86 10.51
CA LYS A 42 -4.35 -20.63 10.88
C LYS A 42 -4.42 -21.95 10.16
N LYS A 43 -4.11 -21.99 8.86
CA LYS A 43 -4.10 -23.23 8.06
C LYS A 43 -3.11 -24.28 8.59
N GLU A 44 -1.97 -23.83 9.12
CA GLU A 44 -0.94 -24.69 9.70
C GLU A 44 -1.11 -24.88 11.23
N ASN A 45 -2.22 -24.43 11.81
CA ASN A 45 -2.52 -24.54 13.25
C ASN A 45 -1.44 -23.93 14.17
N ILE A 46 -0.72 -22.91 13.71
CA ILE A 46 0.28 -22.18 14.51
C ILE A 46 -0.46 -21.18 15.40
N PRO A 47 -0.25 -21.19 16.74
CA PRO A 47 -0.89 -20.24 17.64
C PRO A 47 -0.43 -18.81 17.37
N PHE A 48 -1.39 -17.90 17.14
CA PHE A 48 -1.08 -16.50 16.91
C PHE A 48 -2.19 -15.56 17.41
N VAL A 49 -1.82 -14.31 17.56
CA VAL A 49 -2.71 -13.17 17.82
C VAL A 49 -2.39 -12.07 16.82
N LEU A 50 -3.41 -11.45 16.25
CA LEU A 50 -3.31 -10.26 15.43
C LEU A 50 -3.98 -9.09 16.15
N ILE A 51 -3.25 -7.97 16.27
CA ILE A 51 -3.80 -6.73 16.85
C ILE A 51 -3.82 -5.61 15.81
N GLU A 52 -4.89 -4.83 15.84
CA GLU A 52 -5.08 -3.64 15.00
C GLU A 52 -5.51 -2.45 15.88
N LYS A 53 -4.90 -1.30 15.67
CA LYS A 53 -5.16 -0.09 16.47
C LYS A 53 -6.55 0.51 16.24
N ASP A 54 -7.05 0.36 14.99
CA ASP A 54 -8.36 0.82 14.55
C ASP A 54 -9.20 -0.41 14.16
N ARG A 55 -9.96 -0.32 13.07
CA ARG A 55 -10.66 -1.45 12.45
C ARG A 55 -9.76 -2.09 11.37
N VAL A 56 -9.88 -3.41 11.22
CA VAL A 56 -9.20 -4.13 10.14
C VAL A 56 -9.56 -3.54 8.79
N SER A 57 -8.60 -3.51 7.87
CA SER A 57 -8.76 -2.97 6.50
C SER A 57 -9.14 -1.47 6.40
N SER A 58 -9.30 -0.74 7.50
CA SER A 58 -9.77 0.66 7.49
C SER A 58 -8.78 1.69 6.93
N LYS A 59 -7.55 1.28 6.63
CA LYS A 59 -6.49 2.15 6.09
C LYS A 59 -6.18 1.80 4.62
N SER A 60 -4.91 1.76 4.23
CA SER A 60 -4.49 1.60 2.83
C SER A 60 -5.11 0.37 2.13
N SER A 61 -5.35 -0.74 2.84
CA SER A 61 -5.98 -1.94 2.26
C SER A 61 -7.41 -1.70 1.79
N GLY A 62 -8.19 -0.92 2.55
CA GLY A 62 -9.55 -0.52 2.17
C GLY A 62 -9.62 0.77 1.34
N HIS A 63 -8.48 1.40 0.98
CA HIS A 63 -8.42 2.64 0.21
C HIS A 63 -7.55 2.51 -1.05
N THR A 64 -7.31 1.29 -1.51
CA THR A 64 -6.49 0.96 -2.68
C THR A 64 -7.28 1.05 -3.98
N THR A 65 -6.60 1.11 -5.12
CA THR A 65 -7.21 0.83 -6.43
C THR A 65 -7.27 -0.67 -6.74
N ALA A 66 -6.69 -1.53 -5.89
CA ALA A 66 -6.79 -2.99 -5.90
C ALA A 66 -6.43 -3.67 -7.23
N LYS A 67 -5.34 -3.25 -7.84
CA LYS A 67 -4.71 -3.93 -8.98
C LYS A 67 -3.79 -5.03 -8.46
N ILE A 68 -3.97 -6.26 -8.93
CA ILE A 68 -3.10 -7.40 -8.65
C ILE A 68 -2.21 -7.58 -9.88
N THR A 69 -1.00 -7.07 -9.85
CA THR A 69 -0.15 -7.01 -11.04
C THR A 69 1.33 -7.08 -10.70
N SER A 70 2.11 -7.67 -11.59
CA SER A 70 3.57 -7.59 -11.60
C SER A 70 4.09 -6.36 -12.34
N GLN A 71 3.20 -5.62 -13.01
CA GLN A 71 3.54 -4.35 -13.66
C GLN A 71 3.66 -3.24 -12.59
N HIS A 72 4.88 -2.91 -12.18
CA HIS A 72 5.18 -1.94 -11.14
C HIS A 72 5.79 -0.64 -11.71
N GLY A 73 5.14 -0.05 -12.70
CA GLY A 73 5.68 1.06 -13.48
C GLY A 73 6.78 0.56 -14.42
N LEU A 74 7.87 1.31 -14.54
CA LEU A 74 9.05 0.93 -15.32
C LEU A 74 10.13 0.42 -14.38
N ILE A 75 9.89 -0.74 -13.71
CA ILE A 75 10.76 -1.25 -12.65
C ILE A 75 11.83 -2.20 -13.18
N TYR A 76 11.56 -3.00 -14.23
CA TYR A 76 12.44 -4.09 -14.63
C TYR A 76 13.74 -3.61 -15.24
N ASN A 77 13.70 -2.59 -16.09
CA ASN A 77 14.91 -1.95 -16.62
C ASN A 77 15.74 -1.29 -15.52
N TYR A 78 15.08 -0.71 -14.51
CA TYR A 78 15.78 -0.21 -13.32
C TYR A 78 16.46 -1.35 -12.55
N LEU A 79 15.78 -2.49 -12.32
CA LEU A 79 16.34 -3.62 -11.59
C LEU A 79 17.49 -4.29 -12.35
N GLU A 80 17.39 -4.44 -13.68
CA GLU A 80 18.49 -4.93 -14.53
C GLU A 80 19.74 -4.07 -14.34
N LYS A 81 19.61 -2.74 -14.43
CA LYS A 81 20.72 -1.78 -14.32
C LYS A 81 21.27 -1.65 -12.90
N ALA A 82 20.40 -1.65 -11.89
CA ALA A 82 20.81 -1.43 -10.50
C ALA A 82 21.36 -2.68 -9.82
N TYR A 83 20.90 -3.87 -10.24
CA TYR A 83 21.26 -5.15 -9.62
C TYR A 83 21.79 -6.13 -10.67
N SER A 84 20.92 -6.81 -11.40
CA SER A 84 21.25 -7.72 -12.51
C SER A 84 19.98 -8.17 -13.23
N LEU A 85 20.13 -8.80 -14.40
CA LEU A 85 19.03 -9.41 -15.15
C LEU A 85 18.37 -10.53 -14.32
N ASN A 86 19.15 -11.37 -13.63
CA ASN A 86 18.62 -12.44 -12.79
C ASN A 86 17.79 -11.89 -11.62
N PHE A 87 18.24 -10.78 -11.01
CA PHE A 87 17.46 -10.13 -9.95
C PHE A 87 16.12 -9.61 -10.48
N ALA A 88 16.09 -9.00 -11.66
CA ALA A 88 14.89 -8.55 -12.33
C ALA A 88 13.95 -9.73 -12.67
N LYS A 89 14.51 -10.86 -13.12
CA LYS A 89 13.78 -12.10 -13.43
C LYS A 89 13.10 -12.68 -12.17
N ASP A 90 13.85 -12.82 -11.10
CA ASP A 90 13.30 -13.35 -9.84
C ASP A 90 12.26 -12.41 -9.23
N TYR A 91 12.42 -11.09 -9.36
CA TYR A 91 11.41 -10.12 -8.94
C TYR A 91 10.12 -10.25 -9.77
N LEU A 92 10.22 -10.45 -11.06
CA LEU A 92 9.07 -10.72 -11.94
C LEU A 92 8.35 -12.01 -11.51
N HIS A 93 9.10 -13.11 -11.36
CA HIS A 93 8.54 -14.39 -10.95
C HIS A 93 7.89 -14.30 -9.56
N ALA A 94 8.50 -13.62 -8.58
CA ALA A 94 7.91 -13.44 -7.27
C ALA A 94 6.53 -12.75 -7.33
N ASN A 95 6.37 -11.76 -8.21
CA ASN A 95 5.11 -11.06 -8.37
C ASN A 95 4.09 -11.86 -9.20
N GLN A 96 4.52 -12.62 -10.21
CA GLN A 96 3.65 -13.54 -10.95
C GLN A 96 3.17 -14.69 -10.06
N ASP A 97 4.07 -15.31 -9.29
CA ASP A 97 3.71 -16.34 -8.30
C ASP A 97 2.69 -15.80 -7.28
N ALA A 98 2.83 -14.52 -6.87
CA ALA A 98 1.89 -13.88 -5.94
C ALA A 98 0.49 -13.68 -6.54
N ILE A 99 0.38 -13.39 -7.83
CA ILE A 99 -0.92 -13.31 -8.54
C ILE A 99 -1.61 -14.67 -8.50
N GLU A 100 -0.87 -15.73 -8.81
CA GLU A 100 -1.40 -17.10 -8.81
C GLU A 100 -1.74 -17.58 -7.39
N ASP A 101 -0.92 -17.25 -6.39
CA ASP A 101 -1.19 -17.60 -4.99
C ASP A 101 -2.48 -16.92 -4.47
N ILE A 102 -2.70 -15.64 -4.82
CA ILE A 102 -3.96 -14.94 -4.51
C ILE A 102 -5.15 -15.63 -5.18
N TYR A 103 -5.02 -15.97 -6.46
CA TYR A 103 -6.07 -16.70 -7.20
C TYR A 103 -6.36 -18.08 -6.57
N ASN A 104 -5.32 -18.82 -6.18
CA ASN A 104 -5.46 -20.10 -5.53
C ASN A 104 -6.17 -20.00 -4.17
N ILE A 105 -5.86 -18.97 -3.37
CA ILE A 105 -6.56 -18.72 -2.11
C ILE A 105 -8.04 -18.44 -2.38
N ILE A 106 -8.35 -17.59 -3.35
CA ILE A 106 -9.73 -17.25 -3.74
C ILE A 106 -10.50 -18.51 -4.16
N THR A 107 -9.90 -19.34 -5.00
CA THR A 107 -10.53 -20.57 -5.52
C THR A 107 -10.71 -21.62 -4.42
N ASN A 108 -9.66 -21.88 -3.62
CA ASN A 108 -9.68 -22.92 -2.60
C ASN A 108 -10.63 -22.59 -1.44
N GLU A 109 -10.82 -21.31 -1.12
CA GLU A 109 -11.73 -20.84 -0.07
C GLU A 109 -13.09 -20.42 -0.63
N ASN A 110 -13.34 -20.57 -1.95
CA ASN A 110 -14.57 -20.15 -2.64
C ASN A 110 -14.96 -18.70 -2.33
N ILE A 111 -14.00 -17.77 -2.43
CA ILE A 111 -14.20 -16.36 -2.08
C ILE A 111 -14.85 -15.61 -3.23
N ASP A 112 -16.07 -15.09 -3.02
CA ASP A 112 -16.69 -14.12 -3.94
C ASP A 112 -16.15 -12.70 -3.64
N CYS A 113 -15.13 -12.30 -4.40
CA CYS A 113 -14.49 -10.99 -4.25
C CYS A 113 -14.31 -10.24 -5.57
N ASP A 114 -15.20 -10.47 -6.54
CA ASP A 114 -15.16 -9.85 -7.86
C ASP A 114 -13.78 -10.01 -8.54
N PHE A 115 -13.12 -11.16 -8.35
CA PHE A 115 -11.83 -11.42 -8.98
C PHE A 115 -11.99 -11.59 -10.48
N GLU A 116 -11.20 -10.84 -11.23
CA GLU A 116 -11.22 -10.85 -12.68
C GLU A 116 -9.80 -10.79 -13.22
N ARG A 117 -9.45 -11.72 -14.14
CA ARG A 117 -8.23 -11.60 -14.94
C ARG A 117 -8.36 -10.42 -15.88
N ASN A 118 -7.33 -9.60 -15.92
CA ASN A 118 -7.35 -8.38 -16.71
C ASN A 118 -5.93 -7.97 -17.09
N ASP A 119 -5.76 -7.35 -18.25
CA ASP A 119 -4.44 -6.90 -18.68
C ASP A 119 -4.06 -5.59 -17.99
N SER A 120 -2.76 -5.39 -17.72
CA SER A 120 -2.23 -4.15 -17.13
C SER A 120 -1.33 -3.42 -18.12
N TYR A 121 -1.52 -2.11 -18.22
CA TYR A 121 -0.80 -1.27 -19.17
C TYR A 121 -0.01 -0.17 -18.45
N VAL A 122 1.24 0.03 -18.86
CA VAL A 122 1.97 1.27 -18.60
C VAL A 122 2.14 2.03 -19.90
N PHE A 123 1.79 3.32 -19.91
CA PHE A 123 1.80 4.15 -21.11
C PHE A 123 2.42 5.52 -20.87
N THR A 124 2.71 6.24 -21.95
CA THR A 124 3.11 7.64 -21.92
C THR A 124 2.37 8.45 -22.98
N ASN A 125 2.16 9.74 -22.70
CA ASN A 125 1.72 10.75 -23.67
C ASN A 125 2.85 11.70 -24.06
N ASP A 126 4.06 11.50 -23.54
CA ASP A 126 5.25 12.30 -23.76
C ASP A 126 6.24 11.58 -24.70
N ASN A 127 6.49 12.14 -25.87
CA ASN A 127 7.43 11.58 -26.84
C ASN A 127 8.85 11.38 -26.26
N ASN A 128 9.26 12.21 -25.30
CA ASN A 128 10.58 12.10 -24.66
C ASN A 128 10.70 10.86 -23.74
N LYS A 129 9.60 10.18 -23.45
CA LYS A 129 9.56 8.99 -22.59
C LYS A 129 9.36 7.69 -23.36
N ILE A 130 9.21 7.73 -24.66
CA ILE A 130 9.06 6.54 -25.51
C ILE A 130 10.23 5.57 -25.27
N ASP A 131 11.47 6.07 -25.23
CA ASP A 131 12.64 5.24 -25.01
C ASP A 131 12.64 4.56 -23.62
N ASN A 132 12.05 5.20 -22.61
CA ASN A 132 11.91 4.57 -21.29
C ASN A 132 11.00 3.35 -21.35
N ILE A 133 9.89 3.44 -22.10
CA ILE A 133 8.94 2.33 -22.30
C ILE A 133 9.61 1.23 -23.15
N LYS A 134 10.29 1.58 -24.23
CA LYS A 134 11.01 0.61 -25.07
C LYS A 134 12.12 -0.13 -24.30
N ASN A 135 12.91 0.58 -23.50
CA ASN A 135 13.93 -0.04 -22.66
C ASN A 135 13.35 -1.02 -21.64
N GLU A 136 12.17 -0.70 -21.07
CA GLU A 136 11.46 -1.62 -20.19
C GLU A 136 10.97 -2.86 -20.94
N TYR A 137 10.39 -2.67 -22.13
CA TYR A 137 9.97 -3.76 -23.01
C TYR A 137 11.15 -4.68 -23.39
N ASP A 138 12.28 -4.12 -23.80
CA ASP A 138 13.48 -4.88 -24.17
C ASP A 138 14.01 -5.70 -22.99
N THR A 139 13.96 -5.14 -21.77
CA THR A 139 14.31 -5.90 -20.56
C THR A 139 13.32 -7.04 -20.34
N LEU A 140 12.01 -6.82 -20.49
CA LEU A 140 11.00 -7.86 -20.33
C LEU A 140 11.15 -8.99 -21.36
N GLN A 141 11.55 -8.68 -22.59
CA GLN A 141 11.87 -9.70 -23.59
C GLN A 141 13.07 -10.55 -23.17
N LYS A 142 14.14 -9.96 -22.61
CA LYS A 142 15.28 -10.71 -22.03
C LYS A 142 14.88 -11.59 -20.84
N LEU A 143 13.78 -11.27 -20.16
CA LEU A 143 13.24 -12.05 -19.05
C LEU A 143 12.30 -13.18 -19.51
N ASP A 144 12.12 -13.37 -20.81
CA ASP A 144 11.15 -14.31 -21.42
C ASP A 144 9.70 -14.02 -21.02
N PHE A 145 9.37 -12.76 -20.73
CA PHE A 145 8.00 -12.35 -20.38
C PHE A 145 7.22 -11.92 -21.62
N ASN A 146 6.00 -12.42 -21.77
CA ASN A 146 5.14 -12.14 -22.92
C ASN A 146 4.49 -10.73 -22.84
N ALA A 147 5.30 -9.69 -22.64
CA ALA A 147 4.85 -8.31 -22.76
C ALA A 147 4.63 -7.94 -24.22
N GLN A 148 3.72 -6.99 -24.47
CA GLN A 148 3.40 -6.51 -25.82
C GLN A 148 3.57 -4.99 -25.87
N LEU A 149 4.21 -4.51 -26.92
CA LEU A 149 4.42 -3.08 -27.17
C LEU A 149 3.34 -2.54 -28.12
N PHE A 150 2.81 -1.36 -27.81
CA PHE A 150 1.79 -0.67 -28.60
C PHE A 150 2.15 0.80 -28.78
N ASP A 151 1.75 1.38 -29.91
CA ASP A 151 1.87 2.81 -30.17
C ASP A 151 0.89 3.65 -29.34
N ARG A 152 -0.21 3.06 -28.89
CA ARG A 152 -1.25 3.71 -28.07
C ARG A 152 -2.05 2.72 -27.26
N VAL A 153 -2.68 3.19 -26.18
CA VAL A 153 -3.68 2.43 -25.42
C VAL A 153 -5.08 2.66 -26.00
N ASP A 154 -5.97 1.70 -25.80
CA ASP A 154 -7.38 1.81 -26.17
C ASP A 154 -8.16 2.54 -25.08
N LEU A 155 -7.92 3.82 -24.96
CA LEU A 155 -8.60 4.76 -24.06
C LEU A 155 -8.83 6.07 -24.82
N PRO A 156 -9.86 6.85 -24.46
CA PRO A 156 -10.10 8.17 -25.06
C PRO A 156 -9.12 9.23 -24.59
N LEU A 157 -7.85 8.84 -24.37
CA LEU A 157 -6.75 9.74 -24.00
C LEU A 157 -5.60 9.59 -24.98
N LYS A 158 -4.86 10.68 -25.16
CA LYS A 158 -3.68 10.67 -26.02
C LYS A 158 -2.59 9.81 -25.37
N SER A 159 -2.06 8.87 -26.11
CA SER A 159 -0.86 8.12 -25.75
C SER A 159 0.00 7.92 -27.02
N VAL A 160 1.31 7.76 -26.83
CA VAL A 160 2.27 7.65 -27.91
C VAL A 160 3.12 6.38 -27.81
N CYS A 161 3.04 5.66 -26.69
CA CYS A 161 3.67 4.36 -26.50
C CYS A 161 3.10 3.69 -25.25
N ALA A 162 2.96 2.37 -25.28
CA ALA A 162 2.50 1.57 -24.14
C ALA A 162 3.07 0.16 -24.13
N ILE A 163 3.19 -0.43 -22.93
CA ILE A 163 3.47 -1.86 -22.74
C ILE A 163 2.28 -2.50 -22.06
N LYS A 164 1.85 -3.63 -22.57
CA LYS A 164 0.85 -4.51 -21.97
C LYS A 164 1.52 -5.65 -21.21
N PHE A 165 1.08 -5.89 -20.00
CA PHE A 165 1.33 -7.06 -19.18
C PHE A 165 0.07 -7.93 -19.20
N PRO A 166 0.06 -9.06 -19.91
CA PRO A 166 -1.12 -9.90 -20.01
C PRO A 166 -1.39 -10.67 -18.73
N ASN A 167 -2.63 -11.12 -18.56
CA ASN A 167 -3.06 -12.04 -17.53
C ASN A 167 -2.74 -11.56 -16.09
N GLN A 168 -2.87 -10.29 -15.84
CA GLN A 168 -2.87 -9.71 -14.50
C GLN A 168 -4.27 -9.87 -13.87
N ALA A 169 -4.59 -9.18 -12.77
CA ALA A 169 -5.92 -9.28 -12.19
C ALA A 169 -6.34 -8.01 -11.43
N LYS A 170 -7.63 -7.94 -11.16
CA LYS A 170 -8.27 -6.98 -10.25
C LYS A 170 -9.30 -7.69 -9.38
N PHE A 171 -9.65 -7.10 -8.25
CA PHE A 171 -10.63 -7.68 -7.32
C PHE A 171 -11.20 -6.63 -6.37
N ASN A 172 -12.12 -7.04 -5.51
CA ASN A 172 -12.59 -6.28 -4.37
C ASN A 172 -11.77 -6.68 -3.12
N PRO A 173 -10.85 -5.82 -2.64
CA PRO A 173 -9.92 -6.19 -1.58
C PRO A 173 -10.60 -6.40 -0.23
N THR A 174 -11.71 -5.71 0.03
CA THR A 174 -12.42 -5.81 1.32
C THR A 174 -13.26 -7.06 1.42
N LYS A 175 -13.90 -7.51 0.33
CA LYS A 175 -14.55 -8.82 0.25
C LYS A 175 -13.53 -9.96 0.49
N TYR A 176 -12.37 -9.88 -0.17
CA TYR A 176 -11.29 -10.86 0.02
C TYR A 176 -10.81 -10.90 1.47
N ILE A 177 -10.49 -9.74 2.06
CA ILE A 177 -10.03 -9.64 3.46
C ILE A 177 -11.10 -10.16 4.43
N LEU A 178 -12.38 -9.81 4.21
CA LEU A 178 -13.49 -10.27 5.06
C LEU A 178 -13.62 -11.80 5.05
N ALA A 179 -13.51 -12.43 3.89
CA ALA A 179 -13.55 -13.88 3.78
C ALA A 179 -12.41 -14.53 4.57
N LEU A 180 -11.19 -14.02 4.46
CA LEU A 180 -10.05 -14.53 5.24
C LEU A 180 -10.25 -14.34 6.75
N ILE A 181 -10.69 -13.17 7.18
CA ILE A 181 -10.95 -12.86 8.60
C ILE A 181 -11.91 -13.88 9.20
N ASN A 182 -12.97 -14.27 8.49
CA ASN A 182 -13.96 -15.22 8.99
C ASN A 182 -13.37 -16.59 9.36
N THR A 183 -12.22 -16.97 8.83
CA THR A 183 -11.53 -18.23 9.14
C THR A 183 -10.80 -18.20 10.49
N PHE A 184 -10.47 -17.00 11.04
CA PHE A 184 -9.71 -16.85 12.29
C PHE A 184 -10.07 -15.60 13.11
N LYS A 185 -11.32 -15.14 13.03
CA LYS A 185 -11.81 -13.93 13.71
C LYS A 185 -11.48 -13.89 15.22
N ASP A 186 -11.46 -15.05 15.89
CA ASP A 186 -11.17 -15.16 17.31
C ASP A 186 -9.69 -14.89 17.67
N ASN A 187 -8.82 -14.84 16.69
CA ASN A 187 -7.40 -14.48 16.83
C ASN A 187 -7.14 -12.99 16.64
N ILE A 188 -8.17 -12.17 16.29
CA ILE A 188 -8.02 -10.76 15.92
C ILE A 188 -8.59 -9.88 17.02
N TYR A 189 -7.82 -8.85 17.40
CA TYR A 189 -8.21 -7.83 18.36
C TYR A 189 -8.12 -6.45 17.70
N GLU A 190 -9.27 -5.80 17.48
CA GLU A 190 -9.39 -4.41 17.02
C GLU A 190 -9.32 -3.43 18.21
N ASP A 191 -9.26 -2.13 17.94
CA ASP A 191 -9.12 -1.06 18.95
C ASP A 191 -8.01 -1.35 19.96
N THR A 192 -6.97 -2.06 19.51
CA THR A 192 -5.84 -2.55 20.30
C THR A 192 -4.54 -2.00 19.76
N CYS A 193 -4.16 -0.83 20.24
CA CYS A 193 -2.97 -0.10 19.78
C CYS A 193 -1.72 -0.54 20.55
N ALA A 194 -0.74 -1.15 19.88
CA ALA A 194 0.59 -1.37 20.43
C ALA A 194 1.30 -0.03 20.62
N ILE A 195 1.86 0.22 21.82
CA ILE A 195 2.59 1.46 22.14
C ILE A 195 4.06 1.23 22.46
N ASN A 196 4.43 0.02 22.91
CA ASN A 196 5.79 -0.34 23.16
C ASN A 196 6.08 -1.80 22.82
N ILE A 197 7.32 -2.08 22.43
CA ILE A 197 7.84 -3.42 22.15
C ILE A 197 9.16 -3.57 22.89
N SER A 198 9.22 -4.51 23.82
CA SER A 198 10.41 -4.85 24.59
C SER A 198 10.81 -6.30 24.39
N LYS A 199 12.11 -6.62 24.52
CA LYS A 199 12.59 -7.99 24.52
C LYS A 199 12.22 -8.69 25.84
N ASN A 200 11.86 -9.97 25.72
CA ASN A 200 11.64 -10.85 26.86
C ASN A 200 12.32 -12.21 26.56
N GLY A 201 13.53 -12.38 27.05
CA GLY A 201 14.36 -13.54 26.68
C GLY A 201 14.57 -13.62 25.15
N ASN A 202 14.13 -14.72 24.54
CA ASN A 202 14.18 -14.94 23.10
C ASN A 202 12.93 -14.41 22.35
N GLY A 203 11.92 -13.91 23.09
CA GLY A 203 10.67 -13.38 22.56
C GLY A 203 10.48 -11.90 22.87
N PHE A 204 9.22 -11.48 22.93
CA PHE A 204 8.82 -10.07 23.06
C PHE A 204 7.63 -9.91 24.00
N ILE A 205 7.53 -8.73 24.63
CA ILE A 205 6.35 -8.21 25.28
C ILE A 205 5.90 -6.99 24.48
N ILE A 206 4.64 -6.97 24.08
CA ILE A 206 3.97 -5.87 23.42
C ILE A 206 3.01 -5.23 24.41
N GLU A 207 3.25 -3.98 24.75
CA GLU A 207 2.38 -3.18 25.61
C GLU A 207 1.35 -2.47 24.76
N THR A 208 0.09 -2.52 25.16
CA THR A 208 -1.01 -1.88 24.47
C THR A 208 -1.51 -0.64 25.20
N LYS A 209 -2.11 0.30 24.47
CA LYS A 209 -2.59 1.58 25.01
C LYS A 209 -3.64 1.41 26.13
N ASN A 210 -4.37 0.30 26.16
CA ASN A 210 -5.36 -0.02 27.17
C ASN A 210 -4.77 -0.75 28.40
N GLY A 211 -3.45 -0.94 28.46
CA GLY A 211 -2.75 -1.53 29.61
C GLY A 211 -2.57 -3.04 29.57
N SER A 212 -3.15 -3.73 28.57
CA SER A 212 -2.91 -5.17 28.39
C SER A 212 -1.59 -5.45 27.72
N ASN A 213 -0.97 -6.59 28.03
CA ASN A 213 0.30 -7.04 27.47
C ASN A 213 0.14 -8.32 26.68
N ILE A 214 0.88 -8.43 25.57
CA ILE A 214 0.99 -9.66 24.79
C ILE A 214 2.43 -10.16 24.87
N THR A 215 2.60 -11.39 25.38
CA THR A 215 3.90 -12.07 25.36
C THR A 215 3.92 -13.03 24.15
N CYS A 216 4.97 -12.96 23.33
CA CYS A 216 5.10 -13.84 22.17
C CYS A 216 6.53 -14.31 21.94
N LYS A 217 6.68 -15.48 21.27
CA LYS A 217 8.00 -15.99 20.86
C LYS A 217 8.51 -15.26 19.60
N LYS A 218 7.61 -15.00 18.64
CA LYS A 218 7.92 -14.35 17.36
C LYS A 218 6.99 -13.16 17.16
N LEU A 219 7.53 -12.05 16.65
CA LEU A 219 6.82 -10.81 16.43
C LEU A 219 6.86 -10.41 14.96
N VAL A 220 5.72 -10.00 14.40
CA VAL A 220 5.61 -9.46 13.04
C VAL A 220 5.07 -8.04 13.08
N ILE A 221 5.80 -7.10 12.48
CA ILE A 221 5.41 -5.70 12.31
C ILE A 221 4.90 -5.51 10.87
N ALA A 222 3.58 -5.45 10.69
CA ALA A 222 2.88 -5.28 9.41
C ALA A 222 2.07 -3.97 9.37
N THR A 223 2.58 -2.91 9.98
CA THR A 223 1.90 -1.64 10.24
C THR A 223 2.02 -0.61 9.11
N LYS A 224 2.37 -1.00 7.89
CA LYS A 224 2.64 -0.13 6.75
C LYS A 224 3.92 0.71 6.98
N TYR A 225 3.90 1.69 7.89
CA TYR A 225 5.09 2.34 8.44
C TYR A 225 5.42 1.71 9.80
N PRO A 226 6.70 1.38 10.07
CA PRO A 226 7.09 0.68 11.29
C PRO A 226 6.77 1.49 12.56
N ILE A 227 6.13 0.87 13.55
CA ILE A 227 5.87 1.48 14.87
C ILE A 227 7.14 1.54 15.73
N LYS A 228 8.17 0.78 15.38
CA LYS A 228 9.49 0.75 16.02
C LYS A 228 10.55 0.94 14.94
N ASP A 229 11.34 1.98 15.05
CA ASP A 229 12.39 2.30 14.07
C ASP A 229 13.76 1.70 14.45
N ILE A 230 14.10 1.72 15.72
CA ILE A 230 15.40 1.27 16.20
C ILE A 230 15.29 -0.16 16.72
N PRO A 231 16.22 -1.05 16.32
CA PRO A 231 17.48 -0.82 15.60
C PRO A 231 17.42 -1.01 14.07
N GLY A 232 16.26 -0.96 13.43
CA GLY A 232 16.11 -1.15 11.98
C GLY A 232 16.41 0.09 11.12
N PHE A 233 16.32 1.28 11.74
CA PHE A 233 16.54 2.60 11.10
C PHE A 233 15.71 2.82 9.84
N TYR A 234 14.44 2.41 9.84
CA TYR A 234 13.55 2.47 8.68
C TYR A 234 13.25 3.90 8.23
N PHE A 235 13.24 4.89 9.15
CA PHE A 235 13.09 6.30 8.82
C PHE A 235 14.16 6.84 7.85
N THR A 236 15.32 6.18 7.74
CA THR A 236 16.37 6.52 6.77
C THR A 236 16.17 5.90 5.39
N LYS A 237 15.22 5.01 5.23
CA LYS A 237 14.99 4.20 4.02
C LYS A 237 13.62 4.38 3.42
N LEU A 238 12.68 4.97 4.17
CA LEU A 238 11.27 5.06 3.84
C LEU A 238 10.77 6.50 3.93
N TYR A 239 9.82 6.82 3.07
CA TYR A 239 8.99 8.00 3.21
C TYR A 239 7.54 7.66 2.84
N GLN A 240 6.61 8.58 3.07
CA GLN A 240 5.19 8.36 2.76
C GLN A 240 4.74 9.31 1.67
N GLU A 241 3.89 8.81 0.76
CA GLU A 241 3.16 9.59 -0.24
C GLU A 241 1.67 9.43 -0.05
N THR A 242 0.93 10.53 -0.21
CA THR A 242 -0.52 10.55 -0.29
C THR A 242 -0.94 10.60 -1.75
N SER A 243 -1.89 9.76 -2.14
CA SER A 243 -2.52 9.74 -3.47
C SER A 243 -4.02 9.86 -3.33
N TYR A 244 -4.68 10.36 -4.36
CA TYR A 244 -6.11 10.62 -4.39
C TYR A 244 -6.79 9.74 -5.42
N VAL A 245 -8.04 9.38 -5.17
CA VAL A 245 -8.87 8.57 -6.07
C VAL A 245 -10.28 9.14 -6.10
N ILE A 246 -10.86 9.17 -7.29
CA ILE A 246 -12.30 9.36 -7.50
C ILE A 246 -12.87 8.09 -8.13
N ALA A 247 -14.10 7.74 -7.74
CA ALA A 247 -14.88 6.69 -8.37
C ALA A 247 -16.07 7.32 -9.09
N ILE A 248 -16.21 7.04 -10.37
CA ILE A 248 -17.25 7.60 -11.21
C ILE A 248 -18.07 6.49 -11.90
N THR A 249 -19.36 6.72 -12.12
CA THR A 249 -20.11 5.98 -13.16
C THR A 249 -19.87 6.65 -14.49
N ALA A 250 -19.75 5.86 -15.55
CA ALA A 250 -19.68 6.34 -16.92
C ALA A 250 -20.29 5.31 -17.87
N ASN A 251 -20.88 5.77 -18.98
CA ASN A 251 -21.50 4.91 -20.01
C ASN A 251 -20.45 4.15 -20.86
N THR A 252 -19.18 4.25 -20.52
CA THR A 252 -18.07 3.61 -21.23
C THR A 252 -17.41 2.59 -20.31
N ASN A 253 -17.19 1.38 -20.78
CA ASN A 253 -16.39 0.40 -20.08
C ASN A 253 -14.91 0.60 -20.43
N ILE A 254 -14.05 0.42 -19.43
CA ILE A 254 -12.59 0.36 -19.60
C ILE A 254 -12.17 -1.10 -19.43
N ASP A 255 -11.69 -1.71 -20.50
CA ASP A 255 -11.06 -3.01 -20.46
C ASP A 255 -9.55 -2.83 -20.24
N GLY A 256 -9.06 -3.37 -19.12
CA GLY A 256 -7.67 -3.18 -18.71
C GLY A 256 -7.48 -2.30 -17.48
N MET A 257 -6.25 -2.35 -16.98
CA MET A 257 -5.76 -1.54 -15.86
C MET A 257 -4.61 -0.66 -16.34
N TYR A 258 -4.77 0.62 -16.27
CA TYR A 258 -3.84 1.57 -16.88
C TYR A 258 -3.11 2.41 -15.84
N ILE A 259 -1.84 2.70 -16.12
CA ILE A 259 -1.06 3.70 -15.38
C ILE A 259 -0.11 4.40 -16.36
N ASN A 260 -0.02 5.73 -16.30
CA ASN A 260 1.00 6.42 -17.08
C ASN A 260 2.35 6.45 -16.34
N CYS A 261 3.44 6.62 -17.09
CA CYS A 261 4.75 6.91 -16.51
C CYS A 261 5.07 8.41 -16.47
N ASP A 262 4.11 9.27 -16.79
CA ASP A 262 4.25 10.73 -16.85
C ASP A 262 4.03 11.41 -15.49
N THR A 263 4.14 12.72 -15.49
CA THR A 263 3.80 13.58 -14.36
C THR A 263 2.81 14.65 -14.84
N PRO A 264 1.62 14.75 -14.22
CA PRO A 264 1.15 13.97 -13.08
C PRO A 264 0.86 12.50 -13.43
N LYS A 265 0.98 11.61 -12.45
CA LYS A 265 0.59 10.21 -12.61
C LYS A 265 -0.91 10.06 -12.65
N ILE A 266 -1.38 9.21 -13.57
CA ILE A 266 -2.79 8.86 -13.74
C ILE A 266 -2.89 7.34 -13.73
N SER A 267 -3.87 6.83 -13.01
CA SER A 267 -4.19 5.40 -12.92
C SER A 267 -5.67 5.21 -13.16
N LEU A 268 -6.03 4.30 -14.07
CA LEU A 268 -7.43 3.98 -14.40
C LEU A 268 -7.68 2.47 -14.32
N ARG A 269 -8.86 2.09 -13.85
CA ARG A 269 -9.43 0.75 -13.99
C ARG A 269 -10.92 0.77 -13.73
N SER A 270 -11.64 -0.20 -14.31
CA SER A 270 -13.05 -0.44 -14.01
C SER A 270 -13.24 -1.39 -12.82
N THR A 271 -14.42 -1.31 -12.20
CA THR A 271 -14.93 -2.25 -11.19
C THR A 271 -16.45 -2.20 -11.16
N ASN A 272 -17.09 -3.16 -10.51
CA ASN A 272 -18.53 -3.13 -10.25
C ASN A 272 -18.85 -2.56 -8.87
N TYR A 273 -19.90 -1.78 -8.79
CA TYR A 273 -20.48 -1.31 -7.54
C TYR A 273 -22.00 -1.21 -7.68
N ASN A 274 -22.77 -1.95 -6.88
CA ASN A 274 -24.23 -2.03 -6.96
C ASN A 274 -24.76 -2.36 -8.37
N ASN A 275 -24.10 -3.29 -9.07
CA ASN A 275 -24.39 -3.69 -10.46
C ASN A 275 -24.16 -2.60 -11.51
N GLU A 276 -23.54 -1.49 -11.15
CA GLU A 276 -23.11 -0.45 -12.08
C GLU A 276 -21.60 -0.56 -12.36
N ASN A 277 -21.23 -0.28 -13.63
CA ASN A 277 -19.82 -0.14 -13.98
C ASN A 277 -19.26 1.16 -13.41
N VAL A 278 -18.22 1.05 -12.61
CA VAL A 278 -17.57 2.18 -11.96
C VAL A 278 -16.11 2.24 -12.41
N ILE A 279 -15.65 3.43 -12.76
CA ILE A 279 -14.27 3.69 -13.13
C ILE A 279 -13.57 4.37 -11.96
N LEU A 280 -12.44 3.81 -11.56
CA LEU A 280 -11.55 4.41 -10.57
C LEU A 280 -10.47 5.22 -11.29
N ILE A 281 -10.37 6.51 -10.97
CA ILE A 281 -9.34 7.43 -11.48
C ILE A 281 -8.48 7.85 -10.30
N GLY A 282 -7.20 7.45 -10.30
CA GLY A 282 -6.25 7.75 -9.23
C GLY A 282 -5.06 8.56 -9.71
N GLY A 283 -4.46 9.33 -8.81
CA GLY A 283 -3.29 10.15 -9.15
C GLY A 283 -2.99 11.23 -8.13
N GLU A 284 -2.48 12.37 -8.62
CA GLU A 284 -2.24 13.60 -7.86
C GLU A 284 -1.39 13.41 -6.59
N ASN A 285 -0.47 12.46 -6.61
CA ASN A 285 0.35 12.12 -5.45
C ASN A 285 1.29 13.26 -5.04
N HIS A 286 1.51 13.37 -3.75
CA HIS A 286 2.48 14.27 -3.13
C HIS A 286 3.09 13.60 -1.89
N ARG A 287 4.22 14.11 -1.42
CA ARG A 287 4.82 13.61 -0.19
C ARG A 287 3.92 13.93 1.01
N THR A 288 3.60 12.93 1.82
CA THR A 288 2.75 13.12 3.01
C THR A 288 3.38 14.14 3.95
N GLY A 289 2.58 15.11 4.40
CA GLY A 289 3.02 16.24 5.22
C GLY A 289 3.38 17.50 4.43
N GLU A 290 3.43 17.46 3.10
CA GLU A 290 3.51 18.68 2.28
C GLU A 290 2.20 19.48 2.35
N LYS A 291 2.36 20.79 2.31
CA LYS A 291 1.24 21.72 2.31
C LYS A 291 0.61 21.77 0.93
N VAL A 292 -0.55 21.16 0.76
CA VAL A 292 -1.29 21.09 -0.51
C VAL A 292 -2.75 21.45 -0.30
N ASN A 293 -3.39 22.01 -1.33
CA ASN A 293 -4.84 22.14 -1.33
C ASN A 293 -5.47 20.83 -1.78
N ILE A 294 -6.17 20.16 -0.87
CA ILE A 294 -6.78 18.84 -1.10
C ILE A 294 -7.91 18.92 -2.14
N LEU A 295 -8.68 20.00 -2.16
CA LEU A 295 -9.77 20.17 -3.13
C LEU A 295 -9.21 20.23 -4.55
N ASN A 296 -8.15 20.99 -4.77
CA ASN A 296 -7.50 21.07 -6.09
C ASN A 296 -7.02 19.71 -6.59
N LYS A 297 -6.62 18.79 -5.66
CA LYS A 297 -6.24 17.43 -6.03
C LYS A 297 -7.41 16.64 -6.62
N TYR A 298 -8.58 16.75 -6.01
CA TYR A 298 -9.79 16.12 -6.53
C TYR A 298 -10.30 16.81 -7.80
N ASP A 299 -10.23 18.14 -7.89
CA ASP A 299 -10.61 18.90 -9.08
C ASP A 299 -9.76 18.51 -10.30
N ASN A 300 -8.46 18.28 -10.10
CA ASN A 300 -7.58 17.80 -11.17
C ASN A 300 -7.99 16.39 -11.65
N LEU A 301 -8.34 15.47 -10.73
CA LEU A 301 -8.84 14.15 -11.12
C LEU A 301 -10.21 14.24 -11.84
N GLU A 302 -11.07 15.16 -11.41
CA GLU A 302 -12.34 15.41 -12.08
C GLU A 302 -12.15 16.01 -13.48
N ASN A 303 -11.16 16.89 -13.68
CA ASN A 303 -10.81 17.39 -15.00
C ASN A 303 -10.34 16.27 -15.94
N ILE A 304 -9.62 15.27 -15.40
CA ILE A 304 -9.28 14.05 -16.16
C ILE A 304 -10.55 13.28 -16.52
N ALA A 305 -11.46 13.07 -15.57
CA ALA A 305 -12.73 12.42 -15.84
C ALA A 305 -13.51 13.13 -16.95
N ARG A 306 -13.62 14.45 -16.87
CA ARG A 306 -14.30 15.29 -17.86
C ARG A 306 -13.67 15.21 -19.26
N SER A 307 -12.35 15.05 -19.31
CA SER A 307 -11.65 14.92 -20.62
C SER A 307 -11.83 13.54 -21.25
N LEU A 308 -12.18 12.51 -20.46
CA LEU A 308 -12.30 11.13 -20.93
C LEU A 308 -13.75 10.68 -21.15
N PHE A 309 -14.71 11.25 -20.42
CA PHE A 309 -16.09 10.79 -20.37
C PHE A 309 -17.04 11.96 -20.52
N ASN A 310 -17.94 11.89 -21.53
CA ASN A 310 -18.91 12.95 -21.79
C ASN A 310 -20.02 12.99 -20.73
N ASP A 311 -20.39 11.83 -20.18
CA ASP A 311 -21.44 11.70 -19.16
C ASP A 311 -20.89 10.81 -18.03
N TYR A 312 -20.76 11.40 -16.84
CA TYR A 312 -20.28 10.70 -15.64
C TYR A 312 -20.87 11.32 -14.36
N LYS A 313 -20.94 10.52 -13.32
CA LYS A 313 -21.30 10.96 -11.98
C LYS A 313 -20.23 10.52 -10.99
N ILE A 314 -19.75 11.42 -10.15
CA ILE A 314 -18.84 11.06 -9.06
C ILE A 314 -19.63 10.40 -7.95
N LEU A 315 -19.25 9.18 -7.59
CA LEU A 315 -19.83 8.42 -6.48
C LEU A 315 -19.02 8.59 -5.19
N PHE A 316 -17.69 8.48 -5.28
CA PHE A 316 -16.79 8.51 -4.13
C PHE A 316 -15.52 9.30 -4.42
N LYS A 317 -14.99 9.90 -3.35
CA LYS A 317 -13.67 10.56 -3.33
C LYS A 317 -12.94 10.08 -2.08
N TRP A 318 -11.70 9.61 -2.21
CA TRP A 318 -10.88 9.24 -1.06
C TRP A 318 -9.40 9.44 -1.33
N ASN A 319 -8.60 9.38 -0.30
CA ASN A 319 -7.15 9.35 -0.42
C ASN A 319 -6.57 8.12 0.27
N THR A 320 -5.33 7.82 -0.07
CA THR A 320 -4.55 6.75 0.56
C THR A 320 -3.13 7.21 0.75
N GLU A 321 -2.50 6.71 1.81
CA GLU A 321 -1.08 6.90 2.03
C GLU A 321 -0.34 5.62 1.73
N ASP A 322 0.79 5.73 1.05
CA ASP A 322 1.69 4.62 0.74
C ASP A 322 3.07 4.86 1.30
N THR A 323 3.70 3.79 1.80
CA THR A 323 5.10 3.83 2.23
C THR A 323 5.98 3.44 1.06
N ILE A 324 6.89 4.35 0.73
CA ILE A 324 7.79 4.26 -0.41
C ILE A 324 9.20 3.95 0.09
N SER A 325 9.82 2.92 -0.46
CA SER A 325 11.23 2.61 -0.23
C SER A 325 12.13 3.37 -1.22
N LEU A 326 13.28 3.84 -0.74
CA LEU A 326 14.20 4.63 -1.58
C LEU A 326 14.76 3.85 -2.77
N ASP A 327 14.90 2.54 -2.63
CA ASP A 327 15.42 1.65 -3.68
C ASP A 327 14.31 0.95 -4.49
N LYS A 328 13.06 1.39 -4.33
CA LYS A 328 11.86 0.90 -5.04
C LYS A 328 11.53 -0.58 -4.80
N ILE A 329 12.17 -1.23 -3.84
CA ILE A 329 11.93 -2.63 -3.48
C ILE A 329 11.37 -2.71 -2.06
N PRO A 330 10.30 -3.49 -1.79
CA PRO A 330 9.79 -3.69 -0.44
C PRO A 330 10.85 -4.20 0.54
N TYR A 331 10.71 -3.86 1.83
CA TYR A 331 11.49 -4.41 2.93
C TYR A 331 10.68 -5.48 3.64
N ILE A 332 11.09 -6.75 3.47
CA ILE A 332 10.40 -7.93 4.02
C ILE A 332 11.43 -8.88 4.64
N GLY A 333 11.18 -9.33 5.85
CA GLY A 333 12.04 -10.28 6.55
C GLY A 333 12.37 -9.90 7.98
N LYS A 334 13.60 -10.17 8.45
CA LYS A 334 14.02 -9.85 9.82
C LYS A 334 14.02 -8.34 10.07
N PHE A 335 13.41 -7.89 11.17
CA PHE A 335 13.38 -6.48 11.52
C PHE A 335 14.79 -5.87 11.65
N SER A 336 15.71 -6.60 12.25
CA SER A 336 17.14 -6.27 12.32
C SER A 336 17.96 -7.50 12.70
N SER A 337 19.28 -7.45 12.55
CA SER A 337 20.19 -8.50 13.00
C SER A 337 20.17 -8.72 14.53
N LEU A 338 19.80 -7.69 15.30
CA LEU A 338 19.76 -7.71 16.77
C LEU A 338 18.47 -8.34 17.33
N TYR A 339 17.43 -8.49 16.50
CA TYR A 339 16.10 -9.00 16.89
C TYR A 339 15.78 -10.26 16.10
N LYS A 340 16.31 -11.41 16.54
CA LYS A 340 16.27 -12.67 15.78
C LYS A 340 14.86 -13.11 15.38
N ASN A 341 13.87 -12.94 16.28
CA ASN A 341 12.50 -13.42 16.11
C ASN A 341 11.51 -12.27 15.84
N CYS A 342 11.99 -11.11 15.41
CA CYS A 342 11.17 -9.98 15.00
C CYS A 342 11.27 -9.79 13.49
N TYR A 343 10.13 -9.69 12.84
CA TYR A 343 10.00 -9.59 11.40
C TYR A 343 9.21 -8.35 11.00
N ILE A 344 9.39 -7.90 9.76
CA ILE A 344 8.75 -6.70 9.22
C ILE A 344 8.35 -6.88 7.76
N ALA A 345 7.28 -6.17 7.37
CA ALA A 345 6.91 -5.95 5.99
C ALA A 345 6.48 -4.49 5.80
N THR A 346 7.17 -3.77 4.89
CA THR A 346 6.95 -2.33 4.65
C THR A 346 7.52 -1.89 3.30
N GLY A 347 7.21 -0.65 2.88
CA GLY A 347 7.79 -0.03 1.70
C GLY A 347 7.27 -0.61 0.38
N PHE A 348 5.97 -0.85 0.26
CA PHE A 348 5.36 -1.54 -0.89
C PHE A 348 5.20 -0.67 -2.15
N ASN A 349 5.62 0.59 -2.13
CA ASN A 349 5.71 1.46 -3.32
C ASN A 349 4.41 1.55 -4.13
N LYS A 350 3.23 1.53 -3.47
CA LYS A 350 1.88 1.52 -4.08
C LYS A 350 1.46 0.18 -4.72
N TRP A 351 2.30 -0.85 -4.64
CA TRP A 351 2.04 -2.19 -5.20
C TRP A 351 1.69 -3.21 -4.10
N GLY A 352 0.80 -2.78 -3.20
CA GLY A 352 0.49 -3.51 -1.97
C GLY A 352 -0.17 -4.86 -2.19
N MET A 353 -0.85 -5.13 -3.30
CA MET A 353 -1.59 -6.39 -3.49
C MET A 353 -0.63 -7.58 -3.64
N THR A 354 0.25 -7.57 -4.64
CA THR A 354 1.25 -8.64 -4.81
C THR A 354 2.30 -8.62 -3.71
N SER A 355 2.79 -7.42 -3.32
CA SER A 355 3.80 -7.29 -2.25
C SER A 355 3.32 -7.82 -0.90
N SER A 356 2.04 -7.68 -0.56
CA SER A 356 1.47 -8.21 0.67
C SER A 356 1.43 -9.74 0.69
N ASN A 357 1.12 -10.36 -0.45
CA ASN A 357 1.13 -11.80 -0.57
C ASN A 357 2.55 -12.36 -0.50
N ILE A 358 3.51 -11.74 -1.24
CA ILE A 358 4.93 -12.06 -1.14
C ILE A 358 5.42 -11.93 0.31
N ALA A 359 5.02 -10.85 0.98
CA ALA A 359 5.38 -10.62 2.38
C ALA A 359 4.82 -11.72 3.29
N ALA A 360 3.55 -12.08 3.14
CA ALA A 360 2.94 -13.15 3.92
C ALA A 360 3.68 -14.48 3.72
N ASN A 361 4.07 -14.82 2.49
CA ASN A 361 4.83 -16.03 2.17
C ASN A 361 6.22 -16.04 2.81
N ILE A 362 6.99 -14.95 2.63
CA ILE A 362 8.35 -14.85 3.20
C ILE A 362 8.29 -14.86 4.73
N LEU A 363 7.36 -14.13 5.34
CA LEU A 363 7.22 -14.05 6.78
C LEU A 363 6.75 -15.38 7.38
N PHE A 364 5.81 -16.06 6.71
CA PHE A 364 5.38 -17.40 7.09
C PHE A 364 6.56 -18.39 7.07
N ASP A 365 7.32 -18.45 5.96
CA ASP A 365 8.49 -19.30 5.85
C ASP A 365 9.55 -18.98 6.91
N ASN A 366 9.79 -17.70 7.23
CA ASN A 366 10.67 -17.30 8.34
C ASN A 366 10.14 -17.77 9.71
N ILE A 367 8.83 -17.75 9.93
CA ILE A 367 8.21 -18.20 11.19
C ILE A 367 8.38 -19.70 11.36
N ILE A 368 8.23 -20.51 10.31
CA ILE A 368 8.43 -21.96 10.36
C ILE A 368 9.88 -22.38 10.07
N GLU A 369 10.79 -21.42 9.99
CA GLU A 369 12.23 -21.62 9.76
C GLU A 369 12.57 -22.32 8.42
N LYS A 370 11.70 -22.14 7.43
CA LYS A 370 11.89 -22.60 6.06
C LYS A 370 12.57 -21.53 5.21
N LYS A 371 13.41 -21.96 4.26
CA LYS A 371 14.06 -21.08 3.30
C LYS A 371 13.07 -20.68 2.19
N ASN A 372 12.84 -19.39 2.01
CA ASN A 372 12.08 -18.84 0.89
C ASN A 372 13.03 -18.42 -0.25
N LYS A 373 12.72 -18.87 -1.49
CA LYS A 373 13.58 -18.63 -2.67
C LYS A 373 13.70 -17.13 -3.05
N TYR A 374 12.70 -16.31 -2.68
CA TYR A 374 12.66 -14.89 -3.02
C TYR A 374 13.07 -13.95 -1.87
N ALA A 375 13.30 -14.49 -0.67
CA ALA A 375 13.58 -13.65 0.51
C ALA A 375 14.79 -12.71 0.32
N TYR A 376 15.78 -13.10 -0.49
CA TYR A 376 16.96 -12.29 -0.73
C TYR A 376 16.65 -10.98 -1.49
N LEU A 377 15.65 -10.98 -2.38
CA LEU A 377 15.21 -9.79 -3.13
C LEU A 377 14.71 -8.69 -2.19
N PHE A 378 13.98 -9.10 -1.16
CA PHE A 378 13.23 -8.22 -0.26
C PHE A 378 13.92 -8.02 1.10
N ASN A 379 15.16 -8.49 1.26
CA ASN A 379 15.87 -8.46 2.53
C ASN A 379 15.76 -7.10 3.23
N SER A 380 15.06 -7.08 4.37
CA SER A 380 14.77 -5.86 5.14
C SER A 380 15.99 -5.24 5.82
N THR A 381 17.06 -6.00 6.00
CA THR A 381 18.31 -5.51 6.57
C THR A 381 19.28 -4.95 5.53
N ARG A 382 18.92 -4.99 4.23
CA ARG A 382 19.75 -4.40 3.17
C ARG A 382 19.91 -2.88 3.39
N PHE A 383 21.10 -2.38 3.13
CA PHE A 383 21.44 -0.97 3.29
C PHE A 383 22.28 -0.50 2.09
N ASN A 384 21.60 0.03 1.07
CA ASN A 384 22.20 0.41 -0.21
C ASN A 384 22.36 1.93 -0.38
N ILE A 385 22.96 2.62 0.62
CA ILE A 385 23.18 4.08 0.54
C ILE A 385 23.99 4.46 -0.69
N ILE A 386 24.99 3.66 -1.05
CA ILE A 386 25.93 3.99 -2.13
C ILE A 386 25.23 4.06 -3.48
N LYS A 387 24.27 3.17 -3.73
CA LYS A 387 23.49 3.13 -4.99
C LYS A 387 22.41 4.22 -5.06
N ASN A 388 21.97 4.75 -3.91
CA ASN A 388 20.86 5.72 -3.81
C ASN A 388 21.27 7.05 -3.16
N ARG A 389 22.52 7.48 -3.31
CA ARG A 389 23.08 8.70 -2.67
C ARG A 389 22.19 9.94 -2.86
N LYS A 390 21.67 10.15 -4.06
CA LYS A 390 20.83 11.32 -4.38
C LYS A 390 19.51 11.28 -3.61
N ALA A 391 18.78 10.17 -3.67
CA ALA A 391 17.53 9.98 -2.97
C ALA A 391 17.70 10.01 -1.43
N PHE A 392 18.81 9.45 -0.91
CA PHE A 392 19.17 9.51 0.50
C PHE A 392 19.49 10.95 0.94
N GLY A 393 20.24 11.70 0.14
CA GLY A 393 20.53 13.13 0.40
C GLY A 393 19.25 13.97 0.43
N GLU A 394 18.32 13.75 -0.50
CA GLU A 394 17.02 14.41 -0.53
C GLU A 394 16.18 14.03 0.70
N LEU A 395 16.15 12.76 1.11
CA LEU A 395 15.44 12.33 2.30
C LEU A 395 15.97 12.98 3.58
N ILE A 396 17.29 13.04 3.75
CA ILE A 396 17.92 13.72 4.91
C ILE A 396 17.59 15.20 4.90
N LYS A 397 17.72 15.87 3.75
CA LYS A 397 17.41 17.31 3.62
C LYS A 397 15.98 17.61 4.02
N GLU A 398 15.02 16.81 3.56
CA GLU A 398 13.60 16.98 3.88
C GLU A 398 13.29 16.61 5.35
N SER A 399 13.94 15.57 5.89
CA SER A 399 13.79 15.19 7.30
C SER A 399 14.34 16.27 8.23
N VAL A 400 15.49 16.86 7.91
CA VAL A 400 16.06 17.99 8.65
C VAL A 400 15.15 19.22 8.52
N LYS A 401 14.66 19.54 7.33
CA LYS A 401 13.69 20.63 7.10
C LYS A 401 12.44 20.42 7.95
N GLY A 402 11.85 19.21 7.95
CA GLY A 402 10.68 18.89 8.78
C GLY A 402 10.95 19.02 10.29
N LEU A 403 12.12 18.59 10.77
CA LEU A 403 12.51 18.72 12.18
C LEU A 403 12.75 20.18 12.59
N VAL A 404 13.29 21.00 11.69
CA VAL A 404 13.58 22.43 11.96
C VAL A 404 12.32 23.27 11.82
N THR A 405 11.50 23.04 10.77
CA THR A 405 10.29 23.84 10.52
C THR A 405 9.15 23.49 11.48
N ASN A 406 9.00 22.22 11.87
CA ASN A 406 7.95 21.81 12.82
C ASN A 406 8.25 22.20 14.28
N LYS A 407 9.48 22.61 14.61
CA LYS A 407 9.81 23.24 15.88
C LYS A 407 9.49 24.74 15.93
N GLN A 408 9.10 25.36 14.81
CA GLN A 408 8.55 26.69 14.88
C GLN A 408 7.25 26.63 15.69
N LYS A 409 7.24 27.37 16.80
CA LYS A 409 6.11 27.53 17.73
C LYS A 409 4.81 27.53 16.90
N VAL A 410 3.89 26.62 17.22
CA VAL A 410 2.52 26.71 16.73
C VAL A 410 2.03 28.09 17.13
N LYS A 411 2.08 29.04 16.19
CA LYS A 411 1.49 30.36 16.40
C LYS A 411 0.00 30.12 16.53
N ILE A 412 -0.64 30.78 17.48
CA ILE A 412 -2.09 30.93 17.52
C ILE A 412 -2.44 31.61 16.18
N GLN A 413 -2.70 30.85 15.15
CA GLN A 413 -3.15 31.38 13.85
C GLN A 413 -4.67 31.41 13.90
N ASP A 414 -5.22 32.54 13.53
CA ASP A 414 -6.66 32.70 13.34
C ASP A 414 -7.11 31.76 12.20
N TYR A 415 -7.82 30.70 12.56
CA TYR A 415 -8.34 29.73 11.60
C TYR A 415 -9.48 30.30 10.74
N ASN A 416 -9.99 31.49 11.06
CA ASN A 416 -11.03 32.17 10.27
C ASN A 416 -10.54 32.52 8.86
N ASN A 417 -9.25 32.75 8.68
CA ASN A 417 -8.63 33.06 7.38
C ASN A 417 -8.15 31.81 6.62
N LEU A 418 -8.51 30.59 7.07
CA LEU A 418 -8.13 29.37 6.37
C LEU A 418 -8.90 29.29 5.04
N GLU A 419 -8.19 29.08 3.94
CA GLU A 419 -8.80 28.84 2.64
C GLU A 419 -9.48 27.45 2.59
N ASN A 420 -10.52 27.33 1.78
CA ASN A 420 -11.20 26.06 1.58
C ASN A 420 -10.24 24.98 1.04
N GLY A 421 -10.35 23.76 1.57
CA GLY A 421 -9.46 22.64 1.21
C GLY A 421 -8.10 22.64 1.92
N ASN A 422 -7.85 23.63 2.79
CA ASN A 422 -6.65 23.68 3.62
C ASN A 422 -6.92 23.24 5.06
N GLY A 423 -5.88 22.70 5.70
CA GLY A 423 -5.87 22.33 7.11
C GLY A 423 -4.71 22.96 7.85
N ILE A 424 -4.89 23.26 9.12
CA ILE A 424 -3.85 23.71 10.03
C ILE A 424 -3.93 22.97 11.35
N ILE A 425 -2.81 22.94 12.09
CA ILE A 425 -2.80 22.49 13.47
C ILE A 425 -2.76 23.74 14.35
N ILE A 426 -3.72 23.87 15.25
CA ILE A 426 -3.79 24.95 16.24
C ILE A 426 -3.59 24.37 17.66
N LYS A 427 -3.24 25.23 18.59
CA LYS A 427 -3.20 24.87 20.02
C LYS A 427 -4.42 25.45 20.72
N GLU A 428 -5.32 24.61 21.17
CA GLU A 428 -6.53 24.98 21.90
C GLU A 428 -6.52 24.26 23.24
N ASN A 429 -6.66 24.99 24.36
CA ASN A 429 -6.66 24.45 25.72
C ASN A 429 -5.47 23.48 25.99
N GLU A 430 -4.26 23.87 25.57
CA GLU A 430 -3.02 23.07 25.64
C GLU A 430 -2.96 21.81 24.81
N LYS A 431 -4.01 21.49 24.05
CA LYS A 431 -4.05 20.37 23.12
C LYS A 431 -3.80 20.85 21.69
N LEU A 432 -3.16 20.00 20.90
CA LEU A 432 -3.04 20.22 19.45
C LEU A 432 -4.32 19.72 18.77
N VAL A 433 -5.01 20.62 18.07
CA VAL A 433 -6.25 20.35 17.34
C VAL A 433 -5.99 20.58 15.86
N GLY A 434 -6.37 19.62 15.02
CA GLY A 434 -6.38 19.79 13.56
C GLY A 434 -7.68 20.46 13.12
N VAL A 435 -7.58 21.56 12.41
CA VAL A 435 -8.72 22.28 11.81
C VAL A 435 -8.62 22.15 10.30
N PHE A 436 -9.71 21.74 9.65
CA PHE A 436 -9.80 21.64 8.20
C PHE A 436 -11.03 22.41 7.72
N LYS A 437 -10.89 23.25 6.71
CA LYS A 437 -11.99 24.02 6.14
C LYS A 437 -12.54 23.33 4.89
N ASP A 438 -13.77 22.84 5.01
CA ASP A 438 -14.53 22.19 3.93
C ASP A 438 -15.58 23.15 3.37
N ASN A 439 -15.83 23.08 2.06
CA ASN A 439 -16.89 23.85 1.39
C ASN A 439 -18.31 23.41 1.76
N LEU A 440 -18.47 22.21 2.38
CA LEU A 440 -19.78 21.58 2.57
C LEU A 440 -20.38 21.76 3.97
N ARG A 441 -19.65 22.32 4.94
CA ARG A 441 -20.17 22.55 6.30
C ARG A 441 -19.70 23.91 6.85
N LYS A 442 -20.63 24.86 6.94
CA LYS A 442 -20.64 25.83 8.01
C LYS A 442 -21.08 25.05 9.26
N ASN A 443 -20.18 24.88 10.19
CA ASN A 443 -20.30 24.39 11.57
C ASN A 443 -19.42 23.17 11.85
N ILE A 444 -18.61 23.40 12.81
CA ILE A 444 -17.74 22.59 13.64
C ILE A 444 -18.37 21.28 14.08
#